data_9d6258263ada295a1bd243e5a56bb4ab
#
_entry.id   9d6258263ada295a1bd243e5a56bb4ab
#
_cell.length_a   1.000
_cell.length_b   1.000
_cell.length_c   1.000
_cell.angle_alpha   90.00
_cell.angle_beta   90.00
_cell.angle_gamma   90.00
#
_symmetry.space_group_name_H-M   'P 1'
#
loop_
_entity.id
_entity.type
_entity.pdbx_description
1 polymer ?
#
loop_
_entity_poly.entity_id
_entity_poly.type
_entity_poly.pdbx_seq_one_letter_code
_entity_poly.pdbx_strand_id
1 'polypeptide(L)'
;MTDPHAPALRHGYFGPQGTFTQMALASWLTADDATLAAARPFGTVALALDAVRAGEVDRVMVPIENSVEGGVSATLDALNSDDPLVIQGEVLVPITFVLAAPRGTDRAAIRGVGSHSHAWPQVRGWMAANLPSASYVPTLSTAAAAEALAGLGEKRPPYEAAVCAPMAAEVFGLEVLADDIGDNRSAVTRFVVVSRPGTVPPPSGADKTTVVIYQHDDHPGGLLELLEQFAARGINMTRLESRPTGQAMGSYCFSIDFEGHVADERVGETLMGLRRVCADVRFLGSYRRADGRPVEATRTTTDEAYADARAWLQSLRD
;
A
#
# COMPACT_ATOMS: atom_id res chain seq x y z
N MET A 1 24.50 13.80 0.21
CA MET A 1 24.79 14.51 -1.06
C MET A 1 24.44 13.55 -2.18
N THR A 2 23.38 13.82 -2.93
CA THR A 2 23.02 13.04 -4.13
C THR A 2 23.99 13.40 -5.24
N ASP A 3 24.53 12.38 -5.92
CA ASP A 3 25.37 12.56 -7.10
C ASP A 3 24.54 13.27 -8.21
N PRO A 4 24.93 14.47 -8.67
CA PRO A 4 24.18 15.21 -9.69
C PRO A 4 24.18 14.51 -11.07
N HIS A 5 24.93 13.43 -11.24
CA HIS A 5 24.98 12.61 -12.47
C HIS A 5 24.27 11.25 -12.33
N ALA A 6 23.64 10.94 -11.19
CA ALA A 6 22.86 9.73 -11.08
C ALA A 6 21.65 9.81 -12.04
N PRO A 7 21.39 8.77 -12.85
CA PRO A 7 20.23 8.75 -13.74
C PRO A 7 18.94 8.90 -12.92
N ALA A 8 17.99 9.67 -13.45
CA ALA A 8 16.69 9.83 -12.81
C ALA A 8 16.03 8.45 -12.61
N LEU A 9 15.47 8.20 -11.42
CA LEU A 9 14.82 6.95 -11.11
C LEU A 9 13.56 6.78 -11.96
N ARG A 10 13.41 5.61 -12.58
CA ARG A 10 12.24 5.24 -13.35
C ARG A 10 11.17 4.72 -12.40
N HIS A 11 9.98 5.31 -12.47
CA HIS A 11 8.85 4.95 -11.63
C HIS A 11 7.77 4.22 -12.42
N GLY A 12 7.07 3.33 -11.73
CA GLY A 12 5.85 2.70 -12.20
C GLY A 12 4.78 2.69 -11.13
N TYR A 13 3.58 2.29 -11.49
CA TYR A 13 2.47 2.14 -10.54
C TYR A 13 1.44 1.14 -11.02
N PHE A 14 0.66 0.57 -10.11
CA PHE A 14 -0.52 -0.22 -10.46
C PHE A 14 -1.57 0.71 -11.07
N GLY A 15 -1.76 0.57 -12.39
CA GLY A 15 -2.62 1.39 -13.22
C GLY A 15 -4.09 0.93 -13.27
N PRO A 16 -4.84 1.46 -14.21
CA PRO A 16 -4.46 2.38 -15.28
C PRO A 16 -4.19 3.81 -14.79
N GLN A 17 -3.99 4.74 -15.75
CA GLN A 17 -3.88 6.18 -15.45
C GLN A 17 -5.17 6.71 -14.80
N GLY A 18 -5.06 7.73 -13.94
CA GLY A 18 -6.20 8.30 -13.21
C GLY A 18 -6.62 7.53 -11.94
N THR A 19 -5.84 6.53 -11.50
CA THR A 19 -6.16 5.75 -10.30
C THR A 19 -5.69 6.42 -9.00
N PHE A 20 -6.23 5.96 -7.86
CA PHE A 20 -5.71 6.34 -6.53
C PHE A 20 -4.24 5.95 -6.35
N THR A 21 -3.76 4.90 -7.03
CA THR A 21 -2.33 4.53 -7.02
C THR A 21 -1.47 5.60 -7.68
N GLN A 22 -1.93 6.19 -8.78
CA GLN A 22 -1.24 7.32 -9.40
C GLN A 22 -1.27 8.57 -8.52
N MET A 23 -2.38 8.83 -7.81
CA MET A 23 -2.45 9.89 -6.80
C MET A 23 -1.44 9.68 -5.67
N ALA A 24 -1.28 8.43 -5.20
CA ALA A 24 -0.27 8.09 -4.20
C ALA A 24 1.15 8.35 -4.74
N LEU A 25 1.43 7.98 -5.99
CA LEU A 25 2.72 8.24 -6.62
C LEU A 25 2.98 9.75 -6.76
N ALA A 26 1.99 10.53 -7.18
CA ALA A 26 2.11 11.99 -7.25
C ALA A 26 2.44 12.61 -5.89
N SER A 27 1.77 12.15 -4.83
CA SER A 27 2.07 12.57 -3.45
C SER A 27 3.48 12.19 -3.01
N TRP A 28 3.95 10.99 -3.37
CA TRP A 28 5.30 10.52 -3.08
C TRP A 28 6.37 11.36 -3.77
N LEU A 29 6.15 11.72 -5.02
CA LEU A 29 7.07 12.52 -5.85
C LEU A 29 7.07 14.00 -5.48
N THR A 30 6.22 14.45 -4.55
CA THR A 30 6.13 15.85 -4.08
C THR A 30 6.01 16.86 -5.22
N ALA A 31 5.07 16.60 -6.15
CA ALA A 31 4.76 17.44 -7.31
C ALA A 31 5.88 17.55 -8.39
N ASP A 32 6.69 16.51 -8.54
CA ASP A 32 7.53 16.35 -9.74
C ASP A 32 6.69 15.82 -10.91
N ASP A 33 6.01 16.74 -11.59
CA ASP A 33 5.08 16.44 -12.68
C ASP A 33 5.79 15.74 -13.87
N ALA A 34 7.05 16.04 -14.12
CA ALA A 34 7.82 15.42 -15.20
C ALA A 34 8.08 13.93 -14.91
N THR A 35 8.50 13.61 -13.69
CA THR A 35 8.70 12.23 -13.26
C THR A 35 7.37 11.46 -13.20
N LEU A 36 6.28 12.12 -12.74
CA LEU A 36 4.95 11.52 -12.73
C LEU A 36 4.44 11.22 -14.15
N ALA A 37 4.61 12.14 -15.09
CA ALA A 37 4.21 11.97 -16.49
C ALA A 37 5.00 10.86 -17.19
N ALA A 38 6.26 10.64 -16.81
CA ALA A 38 7.09 9.55 -17.31
C ALA A 38 6.83 8.20 -16.63
N ALA A 39 6.06 8.17 -15.54
CA ALA A 39 5.80 6.94 -14.80
C ALA A 39 4.92 5.96 -15.58
N ARG A 40 5.29 4.68 -15.56
CA ARG A 40 4.64 3.61 -16.33
C ARG A 40 3.49 2.97 -15.55
N PRO A 41 2.24 2.95 -16.07
CA PRO A 41 1.15 2.17 -15.51
C PRO A 41 1.30 0.69 -15.86
N PHE A 42 0.94 -0.20 -14.92
CA PHE A 42 0.92 -1.65 -15.08
C PHE A 42 -0.48 -2.19 -14.83
N GLY A 43 -0.93 -3.14 -15.64
CA GLY A 43 -2.29 -3.69 -15.57
C GLY A 43 -2.58 -4.54 -14.32
N THR A 44 -1.53 -5.06 -13.66
CA THR A 44 -1.65 -5.81 -12.39
C THR A 44 -0.51 -5.47 -11.45
N VAL A 45 -0.72 -5.70 -10.15
CA VAL A 45 0.33 -5.56 -9.12
C VAL A 45 1.51 -6.49 -9.42
N ALA A 46 1.25 -7.73 -9.83
CA ALA A 46 2.30 -8.69 -10.18
C ALA A 46 3.21 -8.16 -11.30
N LEU A 47 2.63 -7.68 -12.41
CA LEU A 47 3.40 -7.10 -13.52
C LEU A 47 4.22 -5.88 -13.08
N ALA A 48 3.67 -5.04 -12.17
CA ALA A 48 4.41 -3.90 -11.65
C ALA A 48 5.64 -4.33 -10.84
N LEU A 49 5.50 -5.32 -9.95
CA LEU A 49 6.58 -5.84 -9.13
C LEU A 49 7.60 -6.62 -9.97
N ASP A 50 7.16 -7.39 -10.97
CA ASP A 50 8.05 -8.10 -11.90
C ASP A 50 8.88 -7.14 -12.75
N ALA A 51 8.33 -5.99 -13.16
CA ALA A 51 9.09 -4.95 -13.85
C ALA A 51 10.20 -4.34 -12.97
N VAL A 52 10.00 -4.27 -11.64
CA VAL A 52 11.07 -3.90 -10.68
C VAL A 52 12.15 -4.97 -10.63
N ARG A 53 11.76 -6.24 -10.51
CA ARG A 53 12.71 -7.38 -10.51
C ARG A 53 13.56 -7.40 -11.78
N ALA A 54 12.89 -7.24 -12.93
CA ALA A 54 13.56 -7.19 -14.23
C ALA A 54 14.42 -5.94 -14.46
N GLY A 55 14.33 -4.94 -13.58
CA GLY A 55 15.04 -3.66 -13.75
C GLY A 55 14.48 -2.78 -14.87
N GLU A 56 13.24 -3.01 -15.32
CA GLU A 56 12.56 -2.16 -16.28
C GLU A 56 12.19 -0.80 -15.66
N VAL A 57 11.82 -0.81 -14.38
CA VAL A 57 11.65 0.37 -13.52
C VAL A 57 12.41 0.17 -12.23
N ASP A 58 12.72 1.26 -11.54
CA ASP A 58 13.49 1.23 -10.31
C ASP A 58 12.61 1.18 -9.07
N ARG A 59 11.41 1.76 -9.16
CA ARG A 59 10.41 1.80 -8.10
C ARG A 59 9.00 1.66 -8.65
N VAL A 60 8.12 1.04 -7.88
CA VAL A 60 6.67 1.02 -8.19
C VAL A 60 5.85 1.39 -6.97
N MET A 61 4.73 2.07 -7.22
CA MET A 61 3.69 2.32 -6.23
C MET A 61 2.59 1.26 -6.36
N VAL A 62 2.25 0.59 -5.25
CA VAL A 62 1.18 -0.41 -5.19
C VAL A 62 0.37 -0.27 -3.91
N PRO A 63 -0.95 -0.59 -3.91
CA PRO A 63 -1.75 -0.60 -2.69
C PRO A 63 -1.38 -1.81 -1.83
N ILE A 64 -1.37 -1.66 -0.50
CA ILE A 64 -1.09 -2.75 0.43
C ILE A 64 -2.24 -3.00 1.42
N GLU A 65 -2.99 -1.97 1.77
CA GLU A 65 -4.05 -2.04 2.77
C GLU A 65 -5.13 -0.98 2.49
N ASN A 66 -6.39 -1.35 2.68
CA ASN A 66 -7.54 -0.46 2.61
C ASN A 66 -8.32 -0.52 3.92
N SER A 67 -8.73 0.62 4.46
CA SER A 67 -9.42 0.69 5.75
C SER A 67 -10.83 0.07 5.76
N VAL A 68 -11.38 -0.24 4.59
CA VAL A 68 -12.73 -0.85 4.43
C VAL A 68 -12.62 -2.35 4.17
N GLU A 69 -11.67 -2.78 3.32
CA GLU A 69 -11.57 -4.15 2.83
C GLU A 69 -10.39 -4.93 3.46
N GLY A 70 -9.49 -4.26 4.20
CA GLY A 70 -8.30 -4.87 4.78
C GLY A 70 -7.13 -4.93 3.80
N GLY A 71 -6.28 -5.96 3.93
CA GLY A 71 -5.07 -6.11 3.15
C GLY A 71 -5.30 -6.46 1.68
N VAL A 72 -4.45 -5.93 0.82
CA VAL A 72 -4.46 -6.21 -0.62
C VAL A 72 -3.70 -7.50 -0.90
N SER A 73 -4.43 -8.61 -0.98
CA SER A 73 -3.86 -9.96 -1.14
C SER A 73 -2.87 -10.06 -2.30
N ALA A 74 -3.18 -9.45 -3.45
CA ALA A 74 -2.30 -9.49 -4.62
C ALA A 74 -0.91 -8.89 -4.35
N THR A 75 -0.84 -7.80 -3.55
CA THR A 75 0.43 -7.18 -3.16
C THR A 75 1.18 -8.02 -2.15
N LEU A 76 0.48 -8.52 -1.13
CA LEU A 76 1.08 -9.34 -0.08
C LEU A 76 1.66 -10.64 -0.65
N ASP A 77 0.92 -11.31 -1.52
CA ASP A 77 1.36 -12.55 -2.15
C ASP A 77 2.54 -12.32 -3.11
N ALA A 78 2.51 -11.24 -3.88
CA ALA A 78 3.58 -10.92 -4.82
C ALA A 78 4.87 -10.43 -4.14
N LEU A 79 4.79 -9.78 -2.97
CA LEU A 79 5.94 -9.43 -2.12
C LEU A 79 6.54 -10.67 -1.42
N ASN A 80 5.74 -11.71 -1.26
CA ASN A 80 6.14 -12.96 -0.62
C ASN A 80 6.83 -13.96 -1.59
N SER A 81 7.45 -13.47 -2.66
CA SER A 81 8.18 -14.30 -3.62
C SER A 81 9.63 -14.54 -3.20
N ASP A 82 10.27 -15.56 -3.82
CA ASP A 82 11.69 -15.90 -3.57
C ASP A 82 12.68 -14.88 -4.17
N ASP A 83 12.23 -14.04 -5.11
CA ASP A 83 12.99 -12.89 -5.62
C ASP A 83 12.62 -11.64 -4.81
N PRO A 84 13.46 -11.26 -3.83
CA PRO A 84 13.07 -10.31 -2.80
C PRO A 84 12.93 -8.90 -3.35
N LEU A 85 11.91 -8.21 -2.87
CA LEU A 85 11.72 -6.78 -3.03
C LEU A 85 11.60 -6.14 -1.65
N VAL A 86 11.83 -4.82 -1.57
CA VAL A 86 11.76 -4.07 -0.32
C VAL A 86 10.87 -2.84 -0.46
N ILE A 87 10.20 -2.51 0.64
CA ILE A 87 9.39 -1.31 0.79
C ILE A 87 10.32 -0.16 1.22
N GLN A 88 10.28 0.94 0.47
CA GLN A 88 11.08 2.15 0.72
C GLN A 88 10.30 3.25 1.46
N GLY A 89 8.98 3.14 1.47
CA GLY A 89 8.11 4.11 2.12
C GLY A 89 6.64 3.82 1.86
N GLU A 90 5.79 4.60 2.50
CA GLU A 90 4.34 4.48 2.40
C GLU A 90 3.67 5.84 2.19
N VAL A 91 2.48 5.81 1.58
CA VAL A 91 1.59 6.96 1.41
C VAL A 91 0.18 6.55 1.82
N LEU A 92 -0.49 7.41 2.59
CA LEU A 92 -1.90 7.27 2.93
C LEU A 92 -2.71 8.20 2.04
N VAL A 93 -3.64 7.64 1.26
CA VAL A 93 -4.51 8.40 0.37
C VAL A 93 -5.95 8.30 0.88
N PRO A 94 -6.59 9.43 1.24
CA PRO A 94 -8.04 9.46 1.46
C PRO A 94 -8.78 9.03 0.20
N ILE A 95 -9.72 8.11 0.32
CA ILE A 95 -10.51 7.62 -0.80
C ILE A 95 -11.77 8.47 -0.92
N THR A 96 -11.72 9.39 -1.86
CA THR A 96 -12.86 10.24 -2.24
C THR A 96 -13.29 9.92 -3.66
N PHE A 97 -14.59 9.92 -3.90
CA PHE A 97 -15.14 9.69 -5.23
C PHE A 97 -15.84 10.94 -5.74
N VAL A 98 -15.75 11.13 -7.06
CA VAL A 98 -16.53 12.16 -7.76
C VAL A 98 -17.47 11.50 -8.76
N LEU A 99 -18.61 12.16 -9.02
CA LEU A 99 -19.43 11.89 -10.19
C LEU A 99 -18.92 12.77 -11.32
N ALA A 100 -18.37 12.18 -12.37
CA ALA A 100 -17.82 12.90 -13.51
C ALA A 100 -18.51 12.49 -14.82
N ALA A 101 -18.61 13.41 -15.76
CA ALA A 101 -19.23 13.17 -17.06
C ALA A 101 -18.58 14.05 -18.14
N PRO A 102 -18.81 13.80 -19.45
CA PRO A 102 -18.43 14.72 -20.50
C PRO A 102 -19.04 16.10 -20.27
N ARG A 103 -18.31 17.14 -20.62
CA ARG A 103 -18.74 18.55 -20.42
C ARG A 103 -20.13 18.80 -21.05
N GLY A 104 -20.99 19.49 -20.31
CA GLY A 104 -22.33 19.80 -20.73
C GLY A 104 -23.34 18.65 -20.61
N THR A 105 -22.99 17.54 -19.93
CA THR A 105 -23.94 16.47 -19.63
C THR A 105 -25.00 16.98 -18.65
N ASP A 106 -26.27 16.89 -19.04
CA ASP A 106 -27.38 17.19 -18.14
C ASP A 106 -27.49 16.07 -17.09
N ARG A 107 -27.32 16.44 -15.84
CA ARG A 107 -27.44 15.52 -14.69
C ARG A 107 -28.81 14.80 -14.66
N ALA A 108 -29.89 15.48 -15.06
CA ALA A 108 -31.23 14.91 -15.11
C ALA A 108 -31.38 13.82 -16.22
N ALA A 109 -30.50 13.83 -17.22
CA ALA A 109 -30.49 12.86 -18.31
C ALA A 109 -29.65 11.60 -18.01
N ILE A 110 -28.90 11.54 -16.91
CA ILE A 110 -28.08 10.37 -16.56
C ILE A 110 -28.97 9.19 -16.22
N ARG A 111 -28.78 8.07 -16.92
CA ARG A 111 -29.48 6.79 -16.72
C ARG A 111 -28.52 5.66 -16.37
N GLY A 112 -27.25 5.75 -16.75
CA GLY A 112 -26.20 4.79 -16.46
C GLY A 112 -25.01 5.48 -15.81
N VAL A 113 -24.41 4.81 -14.80
CA VAL A 113 -23.19 5.26 -14.15
C VAL A 113 -22.19 4.13 -14.09
N GLY A 114 -21.05 4.33 -14.76
CA GLY A 114 -19.94 3.37 -14.79
C GLY A 114 -19.08 3.46 -13.54
N SER A 115 -18.70 2.33 -12.94
CA SER A 115 -17.72 2.25 -11.87
C SER A 115 -17.22 0.83 -11.62
N HIS A 116 -16.20 0.70 -10.78
CA HIS A 116 -15.72 -0.60 -10.31
C HIS A 116 -16.63 -1.20 -9.23
N SER A 117 -16.73 -2.53 -9.18
CA SER A 117 -17.58 -3.24 -8.22
C SER A 117 -17.26 -2.95 -6.75
N HIS A 118 -16.00 -2.65 -6.41
CA HIS A 118 -15.59 -2.28 -5.04
C HIS A 118 -15.87 -0.80 -4.70
N ALA A 119 -15.97 0.07 -5.70
CA ALA A 119 -16.29 1.49 -5.48
C ALA A 119 -17.79 1.72 -5.34
N TRP A 120 -18.60 0.99 -6.11
CA TRP A 120 -20.05 1.18 -6.12
C TRP A 120 -20.73 1.07 -4.74
N PRO A 121 -20.43 0.06 -3.90
CA PRO A 121 -20.98 -0.03 -2.54
C PRO A 121 -20.69 1.19 -1.67
N GLN A 122 -19.57 1.89 -1.92
CA GLN A 122 -19.11 3.04 -1.14
C GLN A 122 -19.80 4.36 -1.49
N VAL A 123 -20.63 4.37 -2.54
CA VAL A 123 -21.39 5.56 -2.99
C VAL A 123 -22.89 5.29 -3.11
N ARG A 124 -23.38 4.11 -2.71
CA ARG A 124 -24.78 3.69 -2.89
C ARG A 124 -25.79 4.63 -2.22
N GLY A 125 -25.49 5.10 -1.02
CA GLY A 125 -26.36 6.00 -0.27
C GLY A 125 -26.51 7.32 -1.01
N TRP A 126 -25.39 7.90 -1.43
CA TRP A 126 -25.39 9.14 -2.20
C TRP A 126 -26.12 8.98 -3.54
N MET A 127 -25.86 7.89 -4.27
CA MET A 127 -26.51 7.60 -5.56
C MET A 127 -28.02 7.46 -5.43
N ALA A 128 -28.50 6.73 -4.43
CA ALA A 128 -29.94 6.57 -4.17
C ALA A 128 -30.64 7.89 -3.86
N ALA A 129 -29.96 8.78 -3.15
CA ALA A 129 -30.52 10.10 -2.79
C ALA A 129 -30.51 11.10 -3.96
N ASN A 130 -29.49 11.04 -4.83
CA ASN A 130 -29.23 12.09 -5.83
C ASN A 130 -29.51 11.68 -7.27
N LEU A 131 -29.41 10.39 -7.61
CA LEU A 131 -29.66 9.82 -8.94
C LEU A 131 -30.42 8.49 -8.83
N PRO A 132 -31.63 8.46 -8.26
CA PRO A 132 -32.36 7.22 -7.97
C PRO A 132 -32.75 6.42 -9.22
N SER A 133 -32.78 7.07 -10.39
CA SER A 133 -33.11 6.44 -11.67
C SER A 133 -31.88 5.91 -12.43
N ALA A 134 -30.68 6.17 -11.93
CA ALA A 134 -29.45 5.73 -12.62
C ALA A 134 -29.10 4.28 -12.24
N SER A 135 -28.77 3.49 -13.25
CA SER A 135 -28.34 2.11 -13.09
C SER A 135 -26.82 2.01 -13.00
N TYR A 136 -26.32 1.11 -12.13
CA TYR A 136 -24.91 0.77 -12.08
C TYR A 136 -24.46 -0.04 -13.29
N VAL A 137 -23.36 0.36 -13.90
CA VAL A 137 -22.69 -0.37 -14.99
C VAL A 137 -21.28 -0.75 -14.51
N PRO A 138 -20.98 -2.06 -14.36
CA PRO A 138 -19.67 -2.50 -13.89
C PRO A 138 -18.58 -2.24 -14.93
N THR A 139 -17.42 -1.77 -14.46
CA THR A 139 -16.22 -1.54 -15.27
C THR A 139 -15.00 -2.17 -14.61
N LEU A 140 -13.90 -2.33 -15.35
CA LEU A 140 -12.66 -2.96 -14.87
C LEU A 140 -11.97 -2.15 -13.77
N SER A 141 -12.13 -0.81 -13.77
CA SER A 141 -11.68 0.08 -12.73
C SER A 141 -12.51 1.38 -12.76
N THR A 142 -12.47 2.17 -11.70
CA THR A 142 -13.09 3.51 -11.67
C THR A 142 -12.47 4.44 -12.72
N ALA A 143 -11.16 4.34 -12.94
CA ALA A 143 -10.45 5.11 -13.97
C ALA A 143 -10.85 4.66 -15.39
N ALA A 144 -11.01 3.34 -15.64
CA ALA A 144 -11.47 2.84 -16.93
C ALA A 144 -12.90 3.32 -17.28
N ALA A 145 -13.75 3.53 -16.25
CA ALA A 145 -15.06 4.13 -16.47
C ALA A 145 -14.96 5.58 -16.99
N ALA A 146 -14.05 6.36 -16.43
CA ALA A 146 -13.79 7.74 -16.86
C ALA A 146 -13.13 7.81 -18.24
N GLU A 147 -12.14 6.95 -18.49
CA GLU A 147 -11.45 6.83 -19.78
C GLU A 147 -12.42 6.56 -20.95
N ALA A 148 -13.34 5.61 -20.75
CA ALA A 148 -14.32 5.27 -21.79
C ALA A 148 -15.26 6.45 -22.10
N LEU A 149 -15.63 7.27 -21.12
CA LEU A 149 -16.44 8.48 -21.32
C LEU A 149 -15.69 9.58 -22.10
N ALA A 150 -14.38 9.65 -21.96
CA ALA A 150 -13.54 10.57 -22.72
C ALA A 150 -13.43 10.22 -24.21
N GLY A 151 -14.04 9.11 -24.64
CA GLY A 151 -14.00 8.63 -26.02
C GLY A 151 -12.69 7.92 -26.41
N LEU A 152 -11.87 7.55 -25.41
CA LEU A 152 -10.61 6.83 -25.61
C LEU A 152 -10.81 5.31 -25.70
N GLY A 153 -12.03 4.82 -25.47
CA GLY A 153 -12.40 3.42 -25.64
C GLY A 153 -12.81 3.06 -27.07
N GLU A 154 -12.80 1.77 -27.41
CA GLU A 154 -13.18 1.28 -28.75
C GLU A 154 -14.67 1.52 -29.08
N LYS A 155 -15.53 1.64 -28.07
CA LYS A 155 -16.98 1.83 -28.21
C LYS A 155 -17.49 2.83 -27.18
N ARG A 156 -18.57 3.56 -27.56
CA ARG A 156 -19.30 4.42 -26.62
C ARG A 156 -19.85 3.55 -25.47
N PRO A 157 -19.55 3.90 -24.20
CA PRO A 157 -20.01 3.14 -23.06
C PRO A 157 -21.55 3.28 -22.89
N PRO A 158 -22.20 2.26 -22.28
CA PRO A 158 -23.66 2.29 -22.02
C PRO A 158 -24.00 3.07 -20.73
N TYR A 159 -23.31 4.17 -20.46
CA TYR A 159 -23.52 5.06 -19.32
C TYR A 159 -23.10 6.48 -19.70
N GLU A 160 -23.64 7.46 -19.00
CA GLU A 160 -23.42 8.90 -19.26
C GLU A 160 -22.46 9.54 -18.26
N ALA A 161 -22.27 8.90 -17.08
CA ALA A 161 -21.41 9.41 -16.04
C ALA A 161 -20.57 8.26 -15.43
N ALA A 162 -19.49 8.62 -14.75
CA ALA A 162 -18.63 7.69 -14.01
C ALA A 162 -18.48 8.12 -12.55
N VAL A 163 -18.45 7.14 -11.66
CA VAL A 163 -17.92 7.32 -10.31
C VAL A 163 -16.45 6.93 -10.34
N CYS A 164 -15.58 7.92 -10.10
CA CYS A 164 -14.14 7.74 -10.24
C CYS A 164 -13.36 8.57 -9.20
N ALA A 165 -12.04 8.39 -9.18
CA ALA A 165 -11.13 9.26 -8.44
C ALA A 165 -11.12 10.69 -9.07
N PRO A 166 -10.92 11.76 -8.28
CA PRO A 166 -10.79 13.12 -8.81
C PRO A 166 -9.74 13.23 -9.93
N MET A 167 -8.59 12.60 -9.76
CA MET A 167 -7.51 12.57 -10.78
C MET A 167 -7.98 11.95 -12.11
N ALA A 168 -8.88 10.97 -12.09
CA ALA A 168 -9.39 10.40 -13.35
C ALA A 168 -10.24 11.43 -14.11
N ALA A 169 -11.07 12.19 -13.41
CA ALA A 169 -11.85 13.26 -14.05
C ALA A 169 -10.94 14.32 -14.68
N GLU A 170 -9.87 14.72 -13.99
CA GLU A 170 -8.87 15.66 -14.47
C GLU A 170 -8.12 15.13 -15.69
N VAL A 171 -7.51 13.95 -15.58
CA VAL A 171 -6.69 13.32 -16.64
C VAL A 171 -7.49 13.11 -17.92
N PHE A 172 -8.76 12.72 -17.80
CA PHE A 172 -9.62 12.45 -18.95
C PHE A 172 -10.49 13.65 -19.38
N GLY A 173 -10.27 14.82 -18.78
CA GLY A 173 -10.94 16.06 -19.16
C GLY A 173 -12.46 16.08 -18.96
N LEU A 174 -12.95 15.27 -18.01
CA LEU A 174 -14.35 15.20 -17.63
C LEU A 174 -14.73 16.36 -16.70
N GLU A 175 -16.01 16.73 -16.73
CA GLU A 175 -16.59 17.69 -15.79
C GLU A 175 -17.03 16.95 -14.51
N VAL A 176 -16.63 17.49 -13.34
CA VAL A 176 -17.08 16.98 -12.04
C VAL A 176 -18.48 17.54 -11.76
N LEU A 177 -19.49 16.69 -11.79
CA LEU A 177 -20.88 17.04 -11.53
C LEU A 177 -21.25 17.04 -10.03
N ALA A 178 -20.51 16.25 -9.25
CA ALA A 178 -20.60 16.22 -7.79
C ALA A 178 -19.28 15.72 -7.21
N ASP A 179 -18.86 16.37 -6.12
CA ASP A 179 -17.63 16.09 -5.41
C ASP A 179 -17.93 15.36 -4.08
N ASP A 180 -16.93 14.62 -3.56
CA ASP A 180 -16.99 13.91 -2.28
C ASP A 180 -18.28 13.10 -2.07
N ILE A 181 -18.61 12.25 -3.06
CA ILE A 181 -19.85 11.45 -3.06
C ILE A 181 -19.74 10.13 -2.29
N GLY A 182 -18.62 9.87 -1.62
CA GLY A 182 -18.40 8.69 -0.78
C GLY A 182 -19.30 8.66 0.45
N ASP A 183 -19.93 7.51 0.71
CA ASP A 183 -20.75 7.30 1.92
C ASP A 183 -19.88 7.22 3.19
N ASN A 184 -18.60 6.78 3.05
CA ASN A 184 -17.61 6.73 4.13
C ASN A 184 -16.48 7.74 3.87
N ARG A 185 -16.53 8.87 4.56
CA ARG A 185 -15.54 9.94 4.44
C ARG A 185 -14.20 9.67 5.14
N SER A 186 -14.11 8.62 5.92
CA SER A 186 -12.88 8.21 6.61
C SER A 186 -12.14 7.06 5.90
N ALA A 187 -12.58 6.68 4.70
CA ALA A 187 -11.93 5.65 3.92
C ALA A 187 -10.52 6.08 3.49
N VAL A 188 -9.51 5.27 3.81
CA VAL A 188 -8.12 5.51 3.47
C VAL A 188 -7.53 4.23 2.86
N THR A 189 -6.76 4.38 1.81
CA THR A 189 -5.92 3.31 1.29
C THR A 189 -4.46 3.65 1.52
N ARG A 190 -3.72 2.67 2.02
CA ARG A 190 -2.28 2.73 2.20
C ARG A 190 -1.60 2.13 0.97
N PHE A 191 -0.68 2.90 0.41
CA PHE A 191 0.16 2.53 -0.71
C PHE A 191 1.61 2.44 -0.26
N VAL A 192 2.39 1.59 -0.91
CA VAL A 192 3.82 1.43 -0.65
C VAL A 192 4.64 1.60 -1.90
N VAL A 193 5.81 2.21 -1.74
CA VAL A 193 6.85 2.28 -2.77
C VAL A 193 7.76 1.09 -2.62
N VAL A 194 7.85 0.28 -3.66
CA VAL A 194 8.62 -0.96 -3.68
C VAL A 194 9.78 -0.85 -4.66
N SER A 195 10.94 -1.34 -4.26
CA SER A 195 12.16 -1.41 -5.08
C SER A 195 12.87 -2.75 -4.93
N ARG A 196 13.91 -2.98 -5.73
CA ARG A 196 14.90 -4.03 -5.46
C ARG A 196 15.60 -3.76 -4.12
N PRO A 197 16.13 -4.82 -3.46
CA PRO A 197 16.95 -4.66 -2.25
C PRO A 197 18.10 -3.67 -2.46
N GLY A 198 18.38 -2.90 -1.45
CA GLY A 198 19.42 -1.88 -1.44
C GLY A 198 19.65 -1.34 -0.04
N THR A 199 20.19 -0.13 0.08
CA THR A 199 20.39 0.51 1.38
C THR A 199 19.04 0.80 2.03
N VAL A 200 18.88 0.35 3.27
CA VAL A 200 17.72 0.71 4.08
C VAL A 200 17.78 2.21 4.38
N PRO A 201 16.67 2.96 4.23
CA PRO A 201 16.63 4.37 4.61
C PRO A 201 17.13 4.57 6.05
N PRO A 202 17.76 5.70 6.39
CA PRO A 202 18.17 5.97 7.77
C PRO A 202 16.96 6.11 8.70
N PRO A 203 17.09 5.80 10.01
CA PRO A 203 16.01 5.94 10.97
C PRO A 203 15.54 7.39 11.06
N SER A 204 14.24 7.58 11.14
CA SER A 204 13.58 8.90 11.24
C SER A 204 13.00 9.19 12.63
N GLY A 205 12.94 8.18 13.51
CA GLY A 205 12.25 8.22 14.81
C GLY A 205 10.73 8.00 14.68
N ALA A 206 10.21 7.95 13.45
CA ALA A 206 8.81 7.65 13.15
C ALA A 206 8.76 6.56 12.07
N ASP A 207 9.28 5.37 12.41
CA ASP A 207 9.51 4.32 11.42
C ASP A 207 8.61 3.12 11.65
N LYS A 208 8.45 2.35 10.60
CA LYS A 208 7.74 1.07 10.54
C LYS A 208 8.62 0.04 9.85
N THR A 209 8.59 -1.17 10.36
CA THR A 209 9.26 -2.32 9.75
C THR A 209 8.21 -3.32 9.28
N THR A 210 8.40 -3.86 8.09
CA THR A 210 7.55 -4.91 7.51
C THR A 210 8.35 -6.19 7.34
N VAL A 211 7.76 -7.31 7.76
CA VAL A 211 8.33 -8.66 7.61
C VAL A 211 7.27 -9.66 7.14
N VAL A 212 7.73 -10.75 6.53
CA VAL A 212 6.94 -11.98 6.36
C VAL A 212 7.59 -13.09 7.15
N ILE A 213 6.80 -13.80 7.95
CA ILE A 213 7.26 -14.82 8.88
C ILE A 213 6.64 -16.15 8.52
N TYR A 214 7.48 -17.19 8.43
CA TYR A 214 7.06 -18.58 8.20
C TYR A 214 7.27 -19.39 9.48
N GLN A 215 6.21 -20.04 9.93
CA GLN A 215 6.34 -20.99 11.05
C GLN A 215 6.92 -22.32 10.57
N HIS A 216 7.56 -23.08 11.50
CA HIS A 216 8.03 -24.43 11.21
C HIS A 216 6.86 -25.38 10.98
N ASP A 217 5.92 -25.40 11.92
CA ASP A 217 4.77 -26.29 11.93
C ASP A 217 3.54 -25.53 12.45
N ASP A 218 2.35 -25.92 11.98
CA ASP A 218 1.10 -25.45 12.57
C ASP A 218 0.81 -26.26 13.86
N HIS A 219 0.81 -25.56 14.99
CA HIS A 219 0.56 -26.16 16.30
C HIS A 219 -0.18 -25.20 17.24
N PRO A 220 -0.90 -25.73 18.24
CA PRO A 220 -1.55 -24.89 19.24
C PRO A 220 -0.55 -24.00 19.97
N GLY A 221 -0.77 -22.67 19.92
CA GLY A 221 0.13 -21.67 20.52
C GLY A 221 1.18 -21.08 19.58
N GLY A 222 1.40 -21.62 18.37
CA GLY A 222 2.45 -21.14 17.47
C GLY A 222 2.35 -19.66 17.15
N LEU A 223 1.14 -19.12 16.90
CA LEU A 223 0.97 -17.69 16.72
C LEU A 223 1.30 -16.92 18.02
N LEU A 224 0.97 -17.44 19.19
CA LEU A 224 1.30 -16.78 20.46
C LEU A 224 2.82 -16.68 20.67
N GLU A 225 3.58 -17.73 20.41
CA GLU A 225 5.05 -17.74 20.48
C GLU A 225 5.68 -16.67 19.58
N LEU A 226 5.09 -16.46 18.40
CA LEU A 226 5.49 -15.38 17.50
C LEU A 226 5.17 -14.01 18.08
N LEU A 227 3.94 -13.82 18.61
CA LEU A 227 3.50 -12.54 19.19
C LEU A 227 4.30 -12.16 20.45
N GLU A 228 4.75 -13.14 21.24
CA GLU A 228 5.60 -12.95 22.41
C GLU A 228 6.94 -12.28 22.06
N GLN A 229 7.48 -12.50 20.84
CA GLN A 229 8.72 -11.87 20.41
C GLN A 229 8.59 -10.35 20.33
N PHE A 230 7.42 -9.85 19.94
CA PHE A 230 7.11 -8.42 19.88
C PHE A 230 6.76 -7.87 21.27
N ALA A 231 5.87 -8.56 21.99
CA ALA A 231 5.38 -8.12 23.28
C ALA A 231 6.50 -7.98 24.33
N ALA A 232 7.41 -8.97 24.41
CA ALA A 232 8.53 -8.96 25.35
C ALA A 232 9.51 -7.81 25.13
N ARG A 233 9.53 -7.21 23.95
CA ARG A 233 10.41 -6.08 23.57
C ARG A 233 9.66 -4.76 23.41
N GLY A 234 8.37 -4.72 23.82
CA GLY A 234 7.56 -3.52 23.80
C GLY A 234 7.33 -2.97 22.38
N ILE A 235 7.25 -3.84 21.40
CA ILE A 235 6.97 -3.47 20.01
C ILE A 235 5.48 -3.56 19.71
N ASN A 236 4.91 -2.45 19.25
CA ASN A 236 3.53 -2.39 18.80
C ASN A 236 3.43 -2.85 17.34
N MET A 237 2.60 -3.87 17.09
CA MET A 237 2.25 -4.29 15.75
C MET A 237 1.11 -3.43 15.20
N THR A 238 1.27 -2.92 13.98
CA THR A 238 0.28 -2.06 13.33
C THR A 238 -0.57 -2.80 12.30
N ARG A 239 -0.10 -3.96 11.82
CA ARG A 239 -0.84 -4.86 10.92
C ARG A 239 -0.37 -6.29 11.13
N LEU A 240 -1.30 -7.24 11.09
CA LEU A 240 -1.03 -8.68 11.09
C LEU A 240 -1.99 -9.35 10.11
N GLU A 241 -1.45 -10.02 9.11
CA GLU A 241 -2.23 -10.78 8.15
C GLU A 241 -1.68 -12.18 7.94
N SER A 242 -2.54 -13.18 8.08
CA SER A 242 -2.24 -14.56 7.75
C SER A 242 -2.47 -14.80 6.26
N ARG A 243 -1.49 -15.38 5.58
CA ARG A 243 -1.56 -15.72 4.17
C ARG A 243 -1.18 -17.18 3.94
N PRO A 244 -1.91 -17.92 3.08
CA PRO A 244 -1.49 -19.26 2.71
C PRO A 244 -0.15 -19.21 1.97
N THR A 245 0.74 -20.15 2.25
CA THR A 245 2.04 -20.24 1.55
C THR A 245 1.92 -20.79 0.12
N GLY A 246 0.78 -21.40 -0.20
CA GLY A 246 0.60 -22.12 -1.47
C GLY A 246 1.30 -23.49 -1.57
N GLN A 247 2.06 -23.88 -0.56
CA GLN A 247 2.82 -25.15 -0.56
C GLN A 247 1.97 -26.35 -0.12
N ALA A 248 1.13 -26.18 0.90
CA ALA A 248 0.21 -27.20 1.41
C ALA A 248 -1.01 -26.57 2.08
N MET A 249 -2.12 -27.33 2.17
CA MET A 249 -3.27 -26.95 3.01
C MET A 249 -2.82 -26.86 4.48
N GLY A 250 -3.16 -25.73 5.13
CA GLY A 250 -2.77 -25.49 6.52
C GLY A 250 -1.39 -24.83 6.70
N SER A 251 -0.63 -24.61 5.64
CA SER A 251 0.63 -23.87 5.71
C SER A 251 0.39 -22.37 5.52
N TYR A 252 0.72 -21.58 6.56
CA TYR A 252 0.52 -20.13 6.57
C TYR A 252 1.84 -19.40 6.79
N CYS A 253 1.92 -18.20 6.25
CA CYS A 253 2.89 -17.18 6.64
C CYS A 253 2.14 -15.96 7.18
N PHE A 254 2.84 -15.15 7.97
CA PHE A 254 2.30 -13.94 8.57
C PHE A 254 3.01 -12.73 8.02
N SER A 255 2.28 -11.85 7.34
CA SER A 255 2.76 -10.52 6.95
C SER A 255 2.47 -9.56 8.09
N ILE A 256 3.54 -8.98 8.65
CA ILE A 256 3.46 -8.15 9.86
C ILE A 256 4.13 -6.81 9.61
N ASP A 257 3.43 -5.73 10.00
CA ASP A 257 4.02 -4.41 10.14
C ASP A 257 4.06 -4.04 11.61
N PHE A 258 5.16 -3.46 12.05
CA PHE A 258 5.35 -3.03 13.43
C PHE A 258 6.17 -1.76 13.52
N GLU A 259 6.05 -1.06 14.65
CA GLU A 259 6.71 0.21 14.91
C GLU A 259 8.20 0.01 15.22
N GLY A 260 9.02 0.91 14.68
CA GLY A 260 10.46 0.98 14.86
C GLY A 260 11.24 0.66 13.60
N HIS A 261 12.51 0.98 13.63
CA HIS A 261 13.47 0.82 12.54
C HIS A 261 14.39 -0.38 12.82
N VAL A 262 14.88 -1.05 11.78
CA VAL A 262 15.81 -2.19 11.92
C VAL A 262 17.13 -1.82 12.65
N ALA A 263 17.48 -0.54 12.69
CA ALA A 263 18.61 -0.04 13.45
C ALA A 263 18.34 0.14 14.95
N ASP A 264 17.07 0.13 15.37
CA ASP A 264 16.70 0.21 16.79
C ASP A 264 17.03 -1.14 17.44
N GLU A 265 17.66 -1.10 18.64
CA GLU A 265 18.09 -2.30 19.36
C GLU A 265 16.95 -3.28 19.63
N ARG A 266 15.78 -2.76 20.07
CA ARG A 266 14.58 -3.58 20.32
C ARG A 266 14.06 -4.27 19.08
N VAL A 267 14.15 -3.62 17.92
CA VAL A 267 13.76 -4.20 16.62
C VAL A 267 14.74 -5.28 16.21
N GLY A 268 16.05 -5.02 16.31
CA GLY A 268 17.09 -6.00 16.05
C GLY A 268 16.93 -7.26 16.92
N GLU A 269 16.70 -7.10 18.23
CA GLU A 269 16.45 -8.21 19.17
C GLU A 269 15.17 -8.98 18.83
N THR A 270 14.13 -8.30 18.36
CA THR A 270 12.89 -8.96 17.91
C THR A 270 13.15 -9.81 16.66
N LEU A 271 13.82 -9.26 15.66
CA LEU A 271 14.17 -9.98 14.44
C LEU A 271 15.05 -11.19 14.71
N MET A 272 16.04 -11.05 15.61
CA MET A 272 16.87 -12.18 16.06
C MET A 272 16.05 -13.23 16.82
N GLY A 273 15.10 -12.81 17.64
CA GLY A 273 14.16 -13.71 18.32
C GLY A 273 13.32 -14.50 17.32
N LEU A 274 12.67 -13.81 16.38
CA LEU A 274 11.88 -14.41 15.31
C LEU A 274 12.69 -15.40 14.47
N ARG A 275 13.94 -15.03 14.09
CA ARG A 275 14.82 -15.89 13.29
C ARG A 275 15.17 -17.20 13.99
N ARG A 276 15.15 -17.25 15.33
CA ARG A 276 15.42 -18.47 16.11
C ARG A 276 14.20 -19.38 16.25
N VAL A 277 12.98 -18.80 16.32
CA VAL A 277 11.76 -19.57 16.62
C VAL A 277 10.92 -19.86 15.37
N CYS A 278 11.21 -19.23 14.24
CA CYS A 278 10.47 -19.39 12.99
C CYS A 278 11.32 -20.08 11.91
N ALA A 279 10.67 -20.74 10.96
CA ALA A 279 11.34 -21.40 9.83
C ALA A 279 12.08 -20.39 8.94
N ASP A 280 11.44 -19.25 8.67
CA ASP A 280 12.05 -18.16 7.92
C ASP A 280 11.45 -16.82 8.32
N VAL A 281 12.24 -15.76 8.18
CA VAL A 281 11.86 -14.35 8.37
C VAL A 281 12.38 -13.56 7.19
N ARG A 282 11.46 -13.07 6.37
CA ARG A 282 11.77 -12.20 5.22
C ARG A 282 11.60 -10.75 5.62
N PHE A 283 12.67 -9.99 5.58
CA PHE A 283 12.66 -8.55 5.82
C PHE A 283 12.23 -7.83 4.55
N LEU A 284 11.11 -7.10 4.61
CA LEU A 284 10.58 -6.33 3.49
C LEU A 284 10.90 -4.84 3.58
N GLY A 285 11.55 -4.37 4.65
CA GLY A 285 12.03 -2.99 4.76
C GLY A 285 11.69 -2.33 6.09
N SER A 286 12.50 -1.30 6.42
CA SER A 286 12.20 -0.30 7.45
C SER A 286 12.14 1.06 6.78
N TYR A 287 11.08 1.80 7.03
CA TYR A 287 10.77 3.05 6.33
C TYR A 287 9.94 3.98 7.20
N ARG A 288 10.00 5.27 6.88
CA ARG A 288 9.23 6.30 7.60
C ARG A 288 7.73 6.08 7.46
N ARG A 289 7.01 6.20 8.57
CA ARG A 289 5.54 6.16 8.62
C ARG A 289 4.95 7.39 7.94
N ALA A 290 3.88 7.19 7.17
CA ALA A 290 3.20 8.29 6.48
C ALA A 290 2.51 9.27 7.45
N ASP A 291 2.07 8.80 8.63
CA ASP A 291 1.46 9.64 9.66
C ASP A 291 2.49 10.46 10.47
N GLY A 292 3.79 10.17 10.30
CA GLY A 292 4.89 10.85 10.97
C GLY A 292 4.88 10.76 12.50
N ARG A 293 4.07 9.86 13.09
CA ARG A 293 4.00 9.71 14.55
C ARG A 293 5.26 9.08 15.08
N PRO A 294 5.95 9.73 16.04
CA PRO A 294 7.12 9.16 16.68
C PRO A 294 6.79 7.82 17.33
N VAL A 295 7.79 6.95 17.36
CA VAL A 295 7.68 5.67 18.04
C VAL A 295 8.18 5.85 19.47
N GLU A 296 7.30 5.59 20.44
CA GLU A 296 7.64 5.74 21.87
C GLU A 296 8.27 4.45 22.40
N ALA A 297 9.50 4.56 22.89
CA ALA A 297 10.14 3.50 23.67
C ALA A 297 9.86 3.71 25.16
N THR A 298 9.59 2.65 25.90
CA THR A 298 9.52 2.68 27.35
C THR A 298 10.92 2.74 27.95
N ARG A 299 11.05 3.10 29.24
CA ARG A 299 12.35 3.15 29.92
C ARG A 299 13.19 1.87 29.79
N THR A 300 12.55 0.71 29.64
CA THR A 300 13.20 -0.60 29.55
C THR A 300 13.44 -1.07 28.12
N THR A 301 12.98 -0.31 27.12
CA THR A 301 13.06 -0.67 25.70
C THR A 301 13.74 0.39 24.84
N THR A 302 14.48 1.34 25.49
CA THR A 302 15.36 2.27 24.78
C THR A 302 16.64 1.59 24.33
N ASP A 303 17.32 2.15 23.33
CA ASP A 303 18.60 1.63 22.85
C ASP A 303 19.67 1.64 23.96
N GLU A 304 19.66 2.67 24.85
CA GLU A 304 20.54 2.73 26.00
C GLU A 304 20.32 1.57 26.96
N ALA A 305 19.05 1.20 27.24
CA ALA A 305 18.73 0.07 28.13
C ALA A 305 19.26 -1.27 27.57
N TYR A 306 19.22 -1.45 26.26
CA TYR A 306 19.81 -2.63 25.59
C TYR A 306 21.33 -2.59 25.62
N ALA A 307 21.94 -1.42 25.39
CA ALA A 307 23.39 -1.25 25.46
C ALA A 307 23.93 -1.53 26.86
N ASP A 308 23.29 -1.00 27.89
CA ASP A 308 23.63 -1.24 29.31
C ASP A 308 23.53 -2.73 29.69
N ALA A 309 22.44 -3.40 29.26
CA ALA A 309 22.25 -4.82 29.51
C ALA A 309 23.35 -5.68 28.82
N ARG A 310 23.77 -5.34 27.60
CA ARG A 310 24.87 -6.01 26.91
C ARG A 310 26.22 -5.75 27.59
N ALA A 311 26.49 -4.52 27.99
CA ALA A 311 27.72 -4.19 28.69
C ALA A 311 27.82 -4.93 30.05
N TRP A 312 26.70 -5.01 30.79
CA TRP A 312 26.63 -5.79 32.02
C TRP A 312 26.90 -7.30 31.73
N LEU A 313 26.25 -7.88 30.72
CA LEU A 313 26.45 -9.29 30.37
C LEU A 313 27.93 -9.54 29.96
N GLN A 314 28.56 -8.63 29.23
CA GLN A 314 29.97 -8.75 28.84
C GLN A 314 30.87 -8.77 30.08
N SER A 315 30.61 -7.91 31.08
CA SER A 315 31.36 -7.88 32.33
C SER A 315 31.31 -9.18 33.16
N LEU A 316 30.33 -10.05 32.91
CA LEU A 316 30.24 -11.37 33.55
C LEU A 316 31.09 -12.43 32.86
N ARG A 317 31.54 -12.17 31.62
CA ARG A 317 32.32 -13.09 30.78
C ARG A 317 33.82 -12.82 30.83
N ASP A 318 34.18 -11.60 31.21
CA ASP A 318 35.57 -11.16 31.44
C ASP A 318 36.03 -11.50 32.86
#